data_4df0e5bb908fc4eecf176dfd1c1dad32
#
_entry.id   4df0e5bb908fc4eecf176dfd1c1dad32
#
_cell.length_a   1.000
_cell.length_b   1.000
_cell.length_c   1.000
_cell.angle_alpha   90.00
_cell.angle_beta   90.00
_cell.angle_gamma   90.00
#
_symmetry.space_group_name_H-M   'P 1'
#
loop_
_entity.id
_entity.type
_entity.pdbx_description
1 polymer ?
#
loop_
_entity_poly.entity_id
_entity_poly.type
_entity_poly.pdbx_seq_one_letter_code
_entity_poly.pdbx_strand_id
1 'polypeptide(L)'
;VWANTAALEAAGILDDAPMPPGHVVVMAADGTATGELLEFEAFSPVLALTGDLHLQLGIATGGEPEPWPDAGQRAKDKEKVAAGLAHCARHGITSMVNMDGNRYTLELLRGLQNEGGLTARVKVPFHFKPHMELSELDRASAMAAEFTGDWVTSGFVKMFMDGVVDSRTAFMLND
;
A
#
# COMPACT_ATOMS: atom_id res chain seq x y z
N VAL A 1 -8.72 8.96 4.58
CA VAL A 1 -8.17 8.62 5.91
C VAL A 1 -8.55 9.71 6.90
N TRP A 2 -8.65 9.35 8.19
CA TRP A 2 -8.90 10.31 9.27
C TRP A 2 -7.78 10.22 10.31
N ALA A 3 -7.25 11.37 10.74
CA ALA A 3 -6.23 11.50 11.76
C ALA A 3 -6.71 12.43 12.88
N ASN A 4 -6.29 12.18 14.12
CA ASN A 4 -6.54 13.09 15.22
C ASN A 4 -5.48 14.21 15.26
N THR A 5 -5.75 15.27 16.06
CA THR A 5 -4.86 16.43 16.16
C THR A 5 -3.43 16.06 16.53
N ALA A 6 -3.22 15.16 17.49
CA ALA A 6 -1.89 14.74 17.91
C ALA A 6 -1.09 14.05 16.78
N ALA A 7 -1.76 13.27 15.93
CA ALA A 7 -1.14 12.66 14.76
C ALA A 7 -0.81 13.71 13.69
N LEU A 8 -1.67 14.69 13.47
CA LEU A 8 -1.44 15.79 12.54
C LEU A 8 -0.26 16.67 12.98
N GLU A 9 -0.19 17.00 14.28
CA GLU A 9 0.94 17.72 14.87
C GLU A 9 2.26 16.94 14.70
N ALA A 10 2.25 15.65 15.08
CA ALA A 10 3.44 14.80 14.97
C ALA A 10 3.89 14.60 13.52
N ALA A 11 2.96 14.63 12.57
CA ALA A 11 3.23 14.53 11.13
C ALA A 11 3.62 15.89 10.50
N GLY A 12 3.48 17.00 11.24
CA GLY A 12 3.81 18.35 10.76
C GLY A 12 2.83 18.88 9.71
N ILE A 13 1.58 18.43 9.73
CA ILE A 13 0.53 18.81 8.76
C ILE A 13 -0.74 19.37 9.41
N LEU A 14 -0.64 19.80 10.68
CA LEU A 14 -1.79 20.42 11.36
C LEU A 14 -2.10 21.82 10.80
N ASP A 15 -1.07 22.63 10.61
CA ASP A 15 -1.17 24.00 10.14
C ASP A 15 -0.41 24.12 8.83
N ASP A 16 -1.07 24.55 7.75
CA ASP A 16 -0.47 24.75 6.43
C ASP A 16 0.24 23.48 5.85
N ALA A 17 -0.51 22.68 5.13
CA ALA A 17 -0.02 21.46 4.51
C ALA A 17 -0.14 21.53 2.97
N PRO A 18 0.82 22.15 2.25
CA PRO A 18 0.80 22.19 0.79
C PRO A 18 0.96 20.77 0.24
N MET A 19 0.04 20.38 -0.65
CA MET A 19 0.00 19.04 -1.24
C MET A 19 0.13 19.11 -2.76
N PRO A 20 0.67 18.08 -3.40
CA PRO A 20 0.63 17.93 -4.85
C PRO A 20 -0.82 17.92 -5.38
N PRO A 21 -1.06 18.27 -6.65
CA PRO A 21 -2.40 18.20 -7.25
C PRO A 21 -3.06 16.84 -7.05
N GLY A 22 -4.33 16.84 -6.66
CA GLY A 22 -5.11 15.62 -6.40
C GLY A 22 -5.00 15.09 -4.97
N HIS A 23 -4.13 15.65 -4.12
CA HIS A 23 -3.97 15.27 -2.72
C HIS A 23 -4.40 16.44 -1.82
N VAL A 24 -5.18 16.18 -0.78
CA VAL A 24 -5.75 17.26 0.04
C VAL A 24 -5.69 16.92 1.53
N VAL A 25 -5.10 17.82 2.31
CA VAL A 25 -5.37 17.95 3.74
C VAL A 25 -6.52 18.93 3.87
N VAL A 26 -7.68 18.47 4.36
CA VAL A 26 -8.86 19.32 4.47
C VAL A 26 -8.68 20.28 5.64
N MET A 27 -8.66 21.58 5.35
CA MET A 27 -8.44 22.64 6.34
C MET A 27 -9.78 23.23 6.81
N ALA A 28 -9.87 23.55 8.11
CA ALA A 28 -10.96 24.32 8.67
C ALA A 28 -10.78 25.83 8.40
N ALA A 29 -11.82 26.61 8.72
CA ALA A 29 -11.80 28.08 8.48
C ALA A 29 -10.76 28.83 9.31
N ASP A 30 -10.28 28.26 10.41
CA ASP A 30 -9.26 28.82 11.29
C ASP A 30 -7.84 28.49 10.81
N GLY A 31 -7.69 27.77 9.71
CA GLY A 31 -6.39 27.38 9.15
C GLY A 31 -5.81 26.10 9.72
N THR A 32 -6.53 25.36 10.57
CA THR A 32 -6.09 24.06 11.09
C THR A 32 -6.67 22.90 10.29
N ALA A 33 -5.94 21.77 10.21
CA ALA A 33 -6.43 20.58 9.55
C ALA A 33 -7.60 19.95 10.32
N THR A 34 -8.66 19.56 9.59
CA THR A 34 -9.85 18.93 10.17
C THR A 34 -9.63 17.48 10.61
N GLY A 35 -8.57 16.87 10.11
CA GLY A 35 -8.27 15.44 10.26
C GLY A 35 -8.62 14.62 9.02
N GLU A 36 -9.39 15.13 8.09
CA GLU A 36 -9.69 14.46 6.83
C GLU A 36 -8.51 14.60 5.86
N LEU A 37 -7.99 13.46 5.40
CA LEU A 37 -6.83 13.36 4.52
C LEU A 37 -7.23 12.58 3.26
N LEU A 38 -7.15 13.22 2.10
CA LEU A 38 -7.56 12.67 0.80
C LEU A 38 -6.31 12.36 -0.04
N GLU A 39 -6.25 11.13 -0.53
CA GLU A 39 -5.18 10.55 -1.34
C GLU A 39 -3.85 10.38 -0.58
N PHE A 40 -2.95 9.60 -1.20
CA PHE A 40 -1.79 9.02 -0.53
C PHE A 40 -0.86 10.07 0.09
N GLU A 41 -0.48 11.11 -0.65
CA GLU A 41 0.49 12.10 -0.17
C GLU A 41 -0.05 12.90 1.04
N ALA A 42 -1.38 13.04 1.16
CA ALA A 42 -1.98 13.70 2.31
C ALA A 42 -1.88 12.86 3.60
N PHE A 43 -2.01 11.54 3.52
CA PHE A 43 -1.94 10.69 4.72
C PHE A 43 -0.60 10.00 4.95
N SER A 44 0.30 10.00 3.97
CA SER A 44 1.61 9.35 4.09
C SER A 44 2.47 9.89 5.25
N PRO A 45 2.48 11.20 5.60
CA PRO A 45 3.20 11.69 6.75
C PRO A 45 2.70 11.10 8.08
N VAL A 46 1.38 10.90 8.21
CA VAL A 46 0.80 10.23 9.39
C VAL A 46 1.13 8.74 9.39
N LEU A 47 1.06 8.10 8.24
CA LEU A 47 1.41 6.68 8.10
C LEU A 47 2.90 6.43 8.44
N ALA A 48 3.78 7.36 8.08
CA ALA A 48 5.20 7.26 8.38
C ALA A 48 5.50 7.17 9.90
N LEU A 49 4.63 7.77 10.74
CA LEU A 49 4.76 7.69 12.20
C LEU A 49 4.61 6.25 12.75
N THR A 50 3.95 5.38 12.01
CA THR A 50 3.79 3.97 12.40
C THR A 50 5.05 3.14 12.18
N GLY A 51 6.00 3.63 11.39
CA GLY A 51 7.18 2.89 10.93
C GLY A 51 6.88 1.86 9.85
N ASP A 52 5.66 1.83 9.29
CA ASP A 52 5.19 0.81 8.36
C ASP A 52 5.04 1.32 6.91
N LEU A 53 5.49 2.54 6.63
CA LEU A 53 5.36 3.15 5.31
C LEU A 53 5.96 2.27 4.20
N HIS A 54 7.06 1.56 4.51
CA HIS A 54 7.71 0.65 3.58
C HIS A 54 6.81 -0.51 3.11
N LEU A 55 5.80 -0.90 3.90
CA LEU A 55 4.80 -1.91 3.50
C LEU A 55 3.76 -1.37 2.51
N GLN A 56 3.66 -0.05 2.36
CA GLN A 56 2.69 0.62 1.49
C GLN A 56 3.29 1.07 0.15
N LEU A 57 4.58 0.81 -0.09
CA LEU A 57 5.26 1.30 -1.30
C LEU A 57 4.67 0.74 -2.60
N GLY A 58 4.12 -0.47 -2.57
CA GLY A 58 3.43 -1.03 -3.73
C GLY A 58 2.29 -0.13 -4.20
N ILE A 59 1.40 0.29 -3.31
CA ILE A 59 0.30 1.20 -3.64
C ILE A 59 0.78 2.64 -3.84
N ALA A 60 1.73 3.09 -3.05
CA ALA A 60 2.21 4.47 -3.08
C ALA A 60 2.93 4.80 -4.40
N THR A 61 3.99 4.07 -4.69
CA THR A 61 4.91 4.38 -5.78
C THR A 61 5.07 3.26 -6.80
N GLY A 62 4.55 2.06 -6.53
CA GLY A 62 4.87 0.84 -7.28
C GLY A 62 6.30 0.34 -7.04
N GLY A 63 7.01 0.94 -6.07
CA GLY A 63 8.40 0.65 -5.74
C GLY A 63 8.59 -0.42 -4.68
N GLU A 64 9.84 -0.63 -4.35
CA GLU A 64 10.29 -1.54 -3.29
C GLU A 64 10.92 -0.75 -2.15
N PRO A 65 11.02 -1.32 -0.94
CA PRO A 65 11.73 -0.67 0.16
C PRO A 65 13.21 -0.44 -0.16
N GLU A 66 13.69 0.78 0.12
CA GLU A 66 15.10 1.10 0.01
C GLU A 66 15.52 1.97 1.23
N PRO A 67 16.46 1.51 2.06
CA PRO A 67 17.15 0.22 1.96
C PRO A 67 16.20 -0.97 2.15
N TRP A 68 16.62 -2.14 1.65
CA TRP A 68 15.85 -3.37 1.85
C TRP A 68 15.78 -3.71 3.34
N PRO A 69 14.60 -4.06 3.89
CA PRO A 69 14.44 -4.33 5.31
C PRO A 69 15.36 -5.43 5.82
N ASP A 70 15.98 -5.20 6.96
CA ASP A 70 16.83 -6.19 7.60
C ASP A 70 16.03 -7.40 8.13
N ALA A 71 16.72 -8.41 8.64
CA ALA A 71 16.09 -9.63 9.12
C ALA A 71 15.12 -9.38 10.29
N GLY A 72 15.44 -8.43 11.18
CA GLY A 72 14.59 -8.07 12.31
C GLY A 72 13.30 -7.37 11.86
N GLN A 73 13.40 -6.43 10.94
CA GLN A 73 12.24 -5.76 10.36
C GLN A 73 11.37 -6.75 9.56
N ARG A 74 11.99 -7.60 8.74
CA ARG A 74 11.27 -8.62 7.96
C ARG A 74 10.51 -9.62 8.85
N ALA A 75 11.06 -9.97 10.02
CA ALA A 75 10.34 -10.81 10.97
C ALA A 75 9.07 -10.12 11.50
N LYS A 76 9.17 -8.84 11.90
CA LYS A 76 8.02 -8.04 12.35
C LYS A 76 6.97 -7.89 11.25
N ASP A 77 7.40 -7.64 10.01
CA ASP A 77 6.50 -7.49 8.87
C ASP A 77 5.77 -8.81 8.57
N LYS A 78 6.46 -9.95 8.65
CA LYS A 78 5.83 -11.28 8.53
C LYS A 78 4.78 -11.51 9.62
N GLU A 79 5.05 -11.12 10.87
CA GLU A 79 4.07 -11.22 11.96
C GLU A 79 2.80 -10.43 11.65
N LYS A 80 2.92 -9.19 11.11
CA LYS A 80 1.78 -8.37 10.71
C LYS A 80 0.98 -9.02 9.59
N VAL A 81 1.66 -9.51 8.54
CA VAL A 81 1.01 -10.21 7.43
C VAL A 81 0.32 -11.48 7.92
N ALA A 82 0.97 -12.26 8.79
CA ALA A 82 0.38 -13.47 9.38
C ALA A 82 -0.86 -13.14 10.21
N ALA A 83 -0.85 -12.06 10.99
CA ALA A 83 -2.02 -11.61 11.76
C ALA A 83 -3.19 -11.24 10.85
N GLY A 84 -2.93 -10.55 9.74
CA GLY A 84 -3.93 -10.23 8.71
C GLY A 84 -4.51 -11.49 8.05
N LEU A 85 -3.66 -12.43 7.68
CA LEU A 85 -4.07 -13.72 7.11
C LEU A 85 -4.91 -14.54 8.10
N ALA A 86 -4.52 -14.57 9.39
CA ALA A 86 -5.30 -15.22 10.42
C ALA A 86 -6.67 -14.55 10.63
N HIS A 87 -6.74 -13.22 10.53
CA HIS A 87 -8.02 -12.51 10.54
C HIS A 87 -8.90 -12.95 9.37
N CYS A 88 -8.39 -12.97 8.15
CA CYS A 88 -9.09 -13.44 6.96
C CYS A 88 -9.59 -14.88 7.12
N ALA A 89 -8.75 -15.78 7.63
CA ALA A 89 -9.10 -17.19 7.85
C ALA A 89 -10.27 -17.36 8.83
N ARG A 90 -10.32 -16.56 9.90
CA ARG A 90 -11.46 -16.56 10.84
C ARG A 90 -12.80 -16.20 10.20
N HIS A 91 -12.76 -15.49 9.06
CA HIS A 91 -13.93 -15.11 8.29
C HIS A 91 -14.17 -16.02 7.07
N GLY A 92 -13.46 -17.16 6.98
CA GLY A 92 -13.61 -18.13 5.90
C GLY A 92 -12.97 -17.71 4.58
N ILE A 93 -12.12 -16.68 4.56
CA ILE A 93 -11.42 -16.22 3.37
C ILE A 93 -10.21 -17.12 3.13
N THR A 94 -10.23 -17.86 2.03
CA THR A 94 -9.20 -18.83 1.64
C THR A 94 -8.37 -18.41 0.42
N SER A 95 -8.79 -17.34 -0.26
CA SER A 95 -8.08 -16.80 -1.42
C SER A 95 -8.30 -15.31 -1.50
N MET A 96 -7.27 -14.55 -1.88
CA MET A 96 -7.36 -13.10 -2.04
C MET A 96 -6.44 -12.60 -3.14
N VAL A 97 -6.80 -11.45 -3.67
CA VAL A 97 -5.93 -10.64 -4.53
C VAL A 97 -5.54 -9.41 -3.73
N ASN A 98 -4.26 -9.29 -3.39
CA ASN A 98 -3.75 -8.07 -2.78
C ASN A 98 -3.40 -7.10 -3.92
N MET A 99 -4.22 -6.06 -4.10
CA MET A 99 -4.07 -5.11 -5.20
C MET A 99 -2.99 -4.04 -4.97
N ASP A 100 -2.34 -4.05 -3.80
CA ASP A 100 -1.43 -2.98 -3.36
C ASP A 100 -0.01 -3.47 -3.06
N GLY A 101 0.27 -4.72 -3.40
CA GLY A 101 1.54 -5.33 -3.10
C GLY A 101 2.65 -5.01 -4.11
N ASN A 102 3.84 -5.46 -3.74
CA ASN A 102 5.07 -5.39 -4.52
C ASN A 102 5.85 -6.70 -4.35
N ARG A 103 7.09 -6.78 -4.86
CA ARG A 103 7.96 -7.94 -4.69
C ARG A 103 8.24 -8.24 -3.21
N TYR A 104 8.47 -7.21 -2.39
CA TYR A 104 8.70 -7.38 -0.96
C TYR A 104 7.54 -8.11 -0.28
N THR A 105 6.29 -7.73 -0.60
CA THR A 105 5.09 -8.43 -0.12
C THR A 105 5.07 -9.90 -0.53
N LEU A 106 5.42 -10.20 -1.78
CA LEU A 106 5.50 -11.58 -2.26
C LEU A 106 6.55 -12.39 -1.51
N GLU A 107 7.70 -11.79 -1.16
CA GLU A 107 8.74 -12.48 -0.37
C GLU A 107 8.30 -12.76 1.07
N LEU A 108 7.58 -11.84 1.72
CA LEU A 108 7.00 -12.07 3.03
C LEU A 108 6.00 -13.24 3.01
N LEU A 109 5.10 -13.25 2.02
CA LEU A 109 4.11 -14.32 1.83
C LEU A 109 4.78 -15.66 1.54
N ARG A 110 5.81 -15.70 0.68
CA ARG A 110 6.59 -16.91 0.41
C ARG A 110 7.33 -17.42 1.65
N GLY A 111 7.86 -16.48 2.46
CA GLY A 111 8.44 -16.81 3.77
C GLY A 111 7.44 -17.51 4.68
N LEU A 112 6.22 -16.97 4.80
CA LEU A 112 5.13 -17.58 5.58
C LEU A 112 4.70 -18.94 5.00
N GLN A 113 4.64 -19.08 3.68
CA GLN A 113 4.36 -20.37 3.05
C GLN A 113 5.39 -21.42 3.43
N ASN A 114 6.68 -21.09 3.36
CA ASN A 114 7.77 -22.02 3.69
C ASN A 114 7.79 -22.42 5.18
N GLU A 115 7.30 -21.55 6.04
CA GLU A 115 7.17 -21.77 7.49
C GLU A 115 5.84 -22.45 7.89
N GLY A 116 4.95 -22.74 6.91
CA GLY A 116 3.64 -23.33 7.15
C GLY A 116 2.61 -22.37 7.78
N GLY A 117 2.88 -21.07 7.76
CA GLY A 117 2.02 -20.04 8.35
C GLY A 117 1.04 -19.39 7.37
N LEU A 118 1.09 -19.72 6.08
CA LEU A 118 0.20 -19.16 5.08
C LEU A 118 -1.18 -19.86 5.13
N THR A 119 -2.25 -19.09 5.36
CA THR A 119 -3.61 -19.61 5.52
C THR A 119 -4.53 -19.36 4.32
N ALA A 120 -4.07 -18.62 3.32
CA ALA A 120 -4.83 -18.29 2.12
C ALA A 120 -3.94 -18.28 0.89
N ARG A 121 -4.54 -18.51 -0.29
CA ARG A 121 -3.88 -18.26 -1.58
C ARG A 121 -3.86 -16.75 -1.81
N VAL A 122 -2.71 -16.19 -2.14
CA VAL A 122 -2.56 -14.75 -2.37
C VAL A 122 -1.96 -14.47 -3.73
N LYS A 123 -2.62 -13.62 -4.50
CA LYS A 123 -2.13 -13.11 -5.76
C LYS A 123 -1.78 -11.64 -5.61
N VAL A 124 -0.57 -11.24 -6.05
CA VAL A 124 -0.05 -9.88 -5.92
C VAL A 124 0.36 -9.35 -7.29
N PRO A 125 -0.11 -8.17 -7.72
CA PRO A 125 0.26 -7.56 -8.99
C PRO A 125 1.65 -6.91 -8.95
N PHE A 126 2.16 -6.61 -10.12
CA PHE A 126 3.06 -5.50 -10.31
C PHE A 126 2.22 -4.21 -10.46
N HIS A 127 2.48 -3.21 -9.64
CA HIS A 127 1.74 -1.96 -9.71
C HIS A 127 2.48 -0.97 -10.63
N PHE A 128 1.98 -0.82 -11.85
CA PHE A 128 2.53 0.10 -12.84
C PHE A 128 1.92 1.49 -12.66
N LYS A 129 2.76 2.47 -12.35
CA LYS A 129 2.36 3.86 -12.08
C LYS A 129 2.54 4.74 -13.32
N PRO A 130 1.77 5.85 -13.44
CA PRO A 130 1.85 6.74 -14.60
C PRO A 130 3.23 7.37 -14.85
N HIS A 131 4.06 7.48 -13.82
CA HIS A 131 5.42 8.04 -13.94
C HIS A 131 6.48 7.01 -14.37
N MET A 132 6.11 5.73 -14.45
CA MET A 132 7.03 4.67 -14.81
C MET A 132 7.21 4.56 -16.32
N GLU A 133 8.44 4.29 -16.74
CA GLU A 133 8.75 3.94 -18.13
C GLU A 133 8.29 2.51 -18.44
N LEU A 134 7.99 2.23 -19.71
CA LEU A 134 7.52 0.89 -20.12
C LEU A 134 8.54 -0.22 -19.83
N SER A 135 9.83 0.11 -19.76
CA SER A 135 10.90 -0.83 -19.37
C SER A 135 10.72 -1.39 -17.95
N GLU A 136 10.00 -0.68 -17.07
CA GLU A 136 9.66 -1.19 -15.73
C GLU A 136 8.78 -2.45 -15.77
N LEU A 137 8.11 -2.73 -16.89
CA LEU A 137 7.36 -3.97 -17.09
C LEU A 137 8.25 -5.22 -17.12
N ASP A 138 9.55 -5.06 -17.30
CA ASP A 138 10.51 -6.18 -17.15
C ASP A 138 10.52 -6.71 -15.71
N ARG A 139 10.28 -5.83 -14.72
CA ARG A 139 10.09 -6.22 -13.31
C ARG A 139 8.80 -7.04 -13.12
N ALA A 140 7.72 -6.66 -13.82
CA ALA A 140 6.47 -7.43 -13.81
C ALA A 140 6.69 -8.85 -14.37
N SER A 141 7.43 -8.95 -15.48
CA SER A 141 7.80 -10.23 -16.10
C SER A 141 8.66 -11.09 -15.17
N ALA A 142 9.63 -10.49 -14.49
CA ALA A 142 10.47 -11.16 -13.51
C ALA A 142 9.65 -11.68 -12.30
N MET A 143 8.75 -10.84 -11.75
CA MET A 143 7.84 -11.25 -10.68
C MET A 143 6.94 -12.40 -11.11
N ALA A 144 6.37 -12.33 -12.31
CA ALA A 144 5.52 -13.37 -12.87
C ALA A 144 6.27 -14.71 -13.05
N ALA A 145 7.51 -14.66 -13.51
CA ALA A 145 8.33 -15.86 -13.69
C ALA A 145 8.77 -16.50 -12.36
N GLU A 146 9.00 -15.69 -11.34
CA GLU A 146 9.49 -16.17 -10.03
C GLU A 146 8.39 -16.67 -9.10
N PHE A 147 7.20 -16.04 -9.14
CA PHE A 147 6.09 -16.36 -8.23
C PHE A 147 4.97 -17.05 -8.99
N THR A 148 5.16 -18.33 -9.29
CA THR A 148 4.26 -19.18 -10.12
C THR A 148 3.55 -20.27 -9.31
N GLY A 149 3.70 -20.30 -7.98
CA GLY A 149 3.14 -21.34 -7.12
C GLY A 149 1.61 -21.27 -6.98
N ASP A 150 1.01 -22.31 -6.41
CA ASP A 150 -0.44 -22.39 -6.18
C ASP A 150 -0.94 -21.47 -5.06
N TRP A 151 -0.04 -21.06 -4.16
CA TRP A 151 -0.38 -20.30 -2.96
C TRP A 151 0.02 -18.84 -3.04
N VAL A 152 1.22 -18.56 -3.53
CA VAL A 152 1.71 -17.20 -3.70
C VAL A 152 2.06 -17.00 -5.17
N THR A 153 1.32 -16.11 -5.83
CA THR A 153 1.48 -15.88 -7.27
C THR A 153 1.57 -14.40 -7.61
N SER A 154 2.26 -14.10 -8.71
CA SER A 154 2.14 -12.85 -9.44
C SER A 154 1.64 -13.15 -10.87
N GLY A 155 1.82 -12.22 -11.80
CA GLY A 155 1.51 -12.46 -13.23
C GLY A 155 0.41 -11.60 -13.79
N PHE A 156 0.13 -10.45 -13.16
CA PHE A 156 -0.71 -9.40 -13.73
C PHE A 156 -0.21 -8.04 -13.29
N VAL A 157 -0.59 -7.03 -14.05
CA VAL A 157 -0.26 -5.62 -13.80
C VAL A 157 -1.51 -4.89 -13.33
N LYS A 158 -1.39 -4.10 -12.27
CA LYS A 158 -2.41 -3.15 -11.84
C LYS A 158 -2.03 -1.74 -12.27
N MET A 159 -3.02 -0.99 -12.71
CA MET A 159 -2.91 0.43 -13.02
C MET A 159 -4.11 1.18 -12.41
N PHE A 160 -3.90 2.41 -11.99
CA PHE A 160 -4.99 3.34 -11.73
C PHE A 160 -5.29 4.14 -12.99
N MET A 161 -6.58 4.23 -13.35
CA MET A 161 -7.06 5.09 -14.43
C MET A 161 -7.45 6.47 -13.90
N ASP A 162 -7.95 6.50 -12.67
CA ASP A 162 -8.41 7.70 -11.96
C ASP A 162 -8.35 7.46 -10.44
N GLY A 163 -9.05 8.27 -9.66
CA GLY A 163 -9.09 8.18 -8.20
C GLY A 163 -10.31 7.42 -7.67
N VAL A 164 -10.84 7.86 -6.53
CA VAL A 164 -11.89 7.22 -5.74
C VAL A 164 -13.12 8.10 -5.65
N VAL A 165 -14.32 7.52 -5.81
CA VAL A 165 -15.61 8.24 -5.77
C VAL A 165 -15.81 8.93 -4.42
N ASP A 166 -15.56 8.22 -3.32
CA ASP A 166 -15.80 8.75 -1.96
C ASP A 166 -14.88 9.93 -1.62
N SER A 167 -13.65 9.94 -2.13
CA SER A 167 -12.71 11.06 -1.97
C SER A 167 -12.86 12.15 -3.04
N ARG A 168 -13.79 11.98 -3.99
CA ARG A 168 -14.03 12.89 -5.13
C ARG A 168 -12.80 13.12 -6.01
N THR A 169 -11.96 12.10 -6.11
CA THR A 169 -10.77 12.10 -6.97
C THR A 169 -10.96 11.25 -8.23
N ALA A 170 -12.08 10.51 -8.31
CA ALA A 170 -12.49 9.81 -9.53
C ALA A 170 -12.94 10.80 -10.61
N PHE A 171 -12.72 10.44 -11.88
CA PHE A 171 -13.22 11.21 -13.01
C PHE A 171 -14.74 11.01 -13.17
N MET A 172 -15.52 12.07 -12.94
CA MET A 172 -16.97 12.08 -13.04
C MET A 172 -17.41 12.74 -14.33
N LEU A 173 -18.48 12.24 -14.95
CA LEU A 173 -18.98 12.77 -16.24
C LEU A 173 -19.76 14.09 -16.12
N ASN A 174 -20.23 14.43 -14.93
CA ASN A 174 -21.11 15.57 -14.68
C ASN A 174 -20.70 16.25 -13.36
N ASP A 175 -19.60 16.93 -13.35
CA ASP A 175 -19.20 17.87 -12.27
C ASP A 175 -19.68 19.28 -12.58
#